data_cb72bfcac96334d466f92ecfd3bda582
#
_entry.id   cb72bfcac96334d466f92ecfd3bda582
#
_cell.length_a   1.000
_cell.length_b   1.000
_cell.length_c   1.000
_cell.angle_alpha   90.00
_cell.angle_beta   90.00
_cell.angle_gamma   90.00
#
_symmetry.space_group_name_H-M   'P 1'
#
loop_
_entity.id
_entity.type
_entity.pdbx_description
1 polymer ?
#
loop_
_entity_poly.entity_id
_entity_poly.type
_entity_poly.pdbx_seq_one_letter_code
_entity_poly.pdbx_strand_id
1 'polypeptide(L)'
;MSGKIKITIIEPSEIVTTGLKRLIEQNGSFNVAKTFSTLQEYGGTPNGSPDIIIINPTIVGDSGYSDPRSLLQANDNTAIMAINYGPYDEDAFRSYDGYISIFNTREQIEKRLSAALKNSSEKETYDDSNELSVREREILTAVAKGKTNKEIADEFNISIHTVISHRKNISHKLGINSIAGLTIYAVMNKLLDVEDF
;
A
#
# COMPACT_ATOMS: atom_id res chain seq x y z
N MET A 1 2.78 27.41 -18.01
CA MET A 1 2.77 27.39 -16.52
C MET A 1 2.10 26.10 -16.10
N SER A 2 2.86 25.12 -15.62
CA SER A 2 2.27 23.88 -15.08
C SER A 2 1.46 24.24 -13.84
N GLY A 3 0.17 23.92 -13.83
CA GLY A 3 -0.70 24.18 -12.67
C GLY A 3 -0.18 23.40 -11.47
N LYS A 4 -0.40 23.90 -10.25
CA LYS A 4 -0.10 23.16 -9.03
C LYS A 4 -0.94 21.90 -8.96
N ILE A 5 -0.35 20.80 -8.52
CA ILE A 5 -1.02 19.52 -8.27
C ILE A 5 -2.05 19.70 -7.15
N LYS A 6 -3.30 19.36 -7.43
CA LYS A 6 -4.44 19.56 -6.53
C LYS A 6 -4.63 18.33 -5.64
N ILE A 7 -4.60 18.56 -4.34
CA ILE A 7 -4.77 17.51 -3.32
C ILE A 7 -6.07 17.74 -2.56
N THR A 8 -6.80 16.68 -2.30
CA THR A 8 -7.92 16.63 -1.35
C THR A 8 -7.52 15.74 -0.18
N ILE A 9 -7.78 16.19 1.04
CA ILE A 9 -7.55 15.40 2.27
C ILE A 9 -8.90 15.05 2.90
N ILE A 10 -9.09 13.78 3.26
CA ILE A 10 -10.27 13.27 3.98
C ILE A 10 -9.78 12.68 5.30
N GLU A 11 -9.85 13.46 6.37
CA GLU A 11 -9.24 13.14 7.65
C GLU A 11 -10.01 13.80 8.81
N PRO A 12 -10.56 13.03 9.79
CA PRO A 12 -11.30 13.59 10.91
C PRO A 12 -10.45 14.41 11.88
N SER A 13 -9.15 14.11 11.98
CA SER A 13 -8.25 14.80 12.90
C SER A 13 -7.79 16.15 12.34
N GLU A 14 -8.23 17.23 12.97
CA GLU A 14 -7.81 18.59 12.58
C GLU A 14 -6.29 18.79 12.72
N ILE A 15 -5.67 18.18 13.74
CA ILE A 15 -4.22 18.26 13.96
C ILE A 15 -3.48 17.63 12.76
N VAL A 16 -3.90 16.43 12.32
CA VAL A 16 -3.29 15.72 11.19
C VAL A 16 -3.52 16.50 9.90
N THR A 17 -4.74 16.93 9.63
CA THR A 17 -5.10 17.71 8.45
C THR A 17 -4.28 19.00 8.36
N THR A 18 -4.20 19.76 9.44
CA THR A 18 -3.45 21.01 9.51
C THR A 18 -1.95 20.78 9.31
N GLY A 19 -1.40 19.76 9.98
CA GLY A 19 0.01 19.39 9.84
C GLY A 19 0.38 18.96 8.43
N LEU A 20 -0.40 18.04 7.84
CA LEU A 20 -0.20 17.58 6.46
C LEU A 20 -0.30 18.73 5.45
N LYS A 21 -1.35 19.54 5.53
CA LYS A 21 -1.54 20.70 4.65
C LYS A 21 -0.32 21.60 4.69
N ARG A 22 0.15 21.96 5.88
CA ARG A 22 1.31 22.82 6.05
C ARG A 22 2.58 22.22 5.42
N LEU A 23 2.84 20.93 5.66
CA LEU A 23 4.03 20.26 5.11
C LEU A 23 3.97 20.12 3.58
N ILE A 24 2.81 19.83 3.03
CA ILE A 24 2.59 19.66 1.59
C ILE A 24 2.75 20.98 0.82
N GLU A 25 2.23 22.08 1.35
CA GLU A 25 2.20 23.35 0.64
C GLU A 25 3.52 24.14 0.68
N GLN A 26 4.46 23.78 1.57
CA GLN A 26 5.73 24.52 1.74
C GLN A 26 6.61 24.59 0.50
N ASN A 27 6.53 23.61 -0.40
CA ASN A 27 7.39 23.57 -1.60
C ASN A 27 6.74 24.22 -2.85
N GLY A 28 5.47 24.56 -2.76
CA GLY A 28 4.77 25.27 -3.84
C GLY A 28 4.36 24.41 -5.05
N SER A 29 4.80 23.16 -5.16
CA SER A 29 4.44 22.24 -6.25
C SER A 29 3.05 21.64 -6.06
N PHE A 30 2.65 21.46 -4.80
CA PHE A 30 1.37 20.89 -4.38
C PHE A 30 0.47 21.96 -3.76
N ASN A 31 -0.84 21.74 -3.86
CA ASN A 31 -1.85 22.60 -3.25
C ASN A 31 -2.98 21.77 -2.66
N VAL A 32 -3.22 21.89 -1.38
CA VAL A 32 -4.36 21.25 -0.71
C VAL A 32 -5.61 22.10 -0.99
N ALA A 33 -6.32 21.72 -2.05
CA ALA A 33 -7.48 22.47 -2.54
C ALA A 33 -8.70 22.33 -1.62
N LYS A 34 -8.89 21.15 -1.02
CA LYS A 34 -10.03 20.87 -0.12
C LYS A 34 -9.63 19.92 1.01
N THR A 35 -10.32 20.06 2.15
CA THR A 35 -10.22 19.16 3.28
C THR A 35 -11.63 18.81 3.75
N PHE A 36 -11.84 17.56 4.15
CA PHE A 36 -13.11 17.04 4.65
C PHE A 36 -12.85 16.20 5.89
N SER A 37 -13.75 16.26 6.86
CA SER A 37 -13.66 15.44 8.06
C SER A 37 -14.37 14.09 7.91
N THR A 38 -15.30 13.99 6.97
CA THR A 38 -16.12 12.79 6.75
C THR A 38 -16.36 12.53 5.24
N LEU A 39 -16.75 11.31 4.91
CA LEU A 39 -17.19 10.97 3.54
C LEU A 39 -18.48 11.70 3.14
N GLN A 40 -19.37 11.99 4.09
CA GLN A 40 -20.61 12.70 3.81
C GLN A 40 -20.32 14.13 3.35
N GLU A 41 -19.35 14.81 3.97
CA GLU A 41 -18.91 16.14 3.55
C GLU A 41 -18.23 16.11 2.19
N TYR A 42 -17.48 15.04 1.89
CA TYR A 42 -16.82 14.85 0.59
C TYR A 42 -17.84 14.71 -0.54
N GLY A 43 -18.92 13.95 -0.36
CA GLY A 43 -20.07 13.84 -1.27
C GLY A 43 -19.76 13.29 -2.68
N GLY A 44 -18.60 12.69 -2.89
CA GLY A 44 -18.10 12.26 -4.21
C GLY A 44 -17.30 13.35 -4.93
N THR A 45 -16.76 13.05 -6.12
CA THR A 45 -15.97 13.99 -6.93
C THR A 45 -16.91 14.96 -7.71
N PRO A 46 -17.17 16.17 -7.19
CA PRO A 46 -17.84 17.18 -7.99
C PRO A 46 -16.83 17.82 -8.97
N ASN A 47 -17.33 18.47 -10.01
CA ASN A 47 -16.60 19.13 -11.08
C ASN A 47 -15.17 19.60 -10.70
N GLY A 48 -14.16 18.91 -11.23
CA GLY A 48 -12.75 19.16 -10.96
C GLY A 48 -12.13 18.13 -10.03
N SER A 49 -11.97 16.89 -10.53
CA SER A 49 -11.25 15.83 -9.81
C SER A 49 -9.89 16.32 -9.30
N PRO A 50 -9.54 16.03 -8.04
CA PRO A 50 -8.18 16.26 -7.56
C PRO A 50 -7.20 15.30 -8.26
N ASP A 51 -5.93 15.70 -8.32
CA ASP A 51 -4.87 14.82 -8.81
C ASP A 51 -4.54 13.75 -7.78
N ILE A 52 -4.66 14.09 -6.48
CA ILE A 52 -4.42 13.16 -5.36
C ILE A 52 -5.53 13.30 -4.31
N ILE A 53 -6.01 12.17 -3.80
CA ILE A 53 -6.82 12.09 -2.58
C ILE A 53 -5.98 11.43 -1.49
N ILE A 54 -5.84 12.07 -0.34
CA ILE A 54 -5.22 11.51 0.86
C ILE A 54 -6.35 11.20 1.84
N ILE A 55 -6.47 9.95 2.27
CA ILE A 55 -7.59 9.50 3.11
C ILE A 55 -7.11 8.73 4.34
N ASN A 56 -7.81 8.91 5.45
CA ASN A 56 -7.69 8.05 6.61
C ASN A 56 -8.28 6.66 6.29
N PRO A 57 -7.49 5.58 6.34
CA PRO A 57 -7.95 4.25 5.95
C PRO A 57 -9.06 3.68 6.85
N THR A 58 -9.21 4.17 8.10
CA THR A 58 -10.31 3.74 8.97
C THR A 58 -11.67 4.13 8.41
N ILE A 59 -11.76 5.26 7.70
CA ILE A 59 -12.99 5.69 7.02
C ILE A 59 -13.42 4.67 5.96
N VAL A 60 -12.46 4.08 5.25
CA VAL A 60 -12.74 3.03 4.24
C VAL A 60 -13.20 1.75 4.94
N GLY A 61 -12.49 1.32 5.99
CA GLY A 61 -12.84 0.13 6.76
C GLY A 61 -14.25 0.20 7.38
N ASP A 62 -14.60 1.34 7.95
CA ASP A 62 -15.90 1.58 8.59
C ASP A 62 -17.05 1.67 7.58
N SER A 63 -16.77 1.99 6.32
CA SER A 63 -17.79 2.14 5.28
C SER A 63 -18.34 0.82 4.73
N GLY A 64 -17.67 -0.32 5.01
CA GLY A 64 -17.99 -1.64 4.45
C GLY A 64 -17.52 -1.84 3.00
N TYR A 65 -16.81 -0.87 2.43
CA TYR A 65 -16.16 -1.00 1.12
C TYR A 65 -14.75 -1.56 1.29
N SER A 66 -14.35 -2.46 0.41
CA SER A 66 -12.96 -3.00 0.37
C SER A 66 -12.04 -2.21 -0.54
N ASP A 67 -12.59 -1.46 -1.50
CA ASP A 67 -11.85 -0.65 -2.48
C ASP A 67 -12.09 0.84 -2.27
N PRO A 68 -11.04 1.62 -1.92
CA PRO A 68 -11.15 3.05 -1.71
C PRO A 68 -11.54 3.82 -2.99
N ARG A 69 -11.18 3.33 -4.18
CA ARG A 69 -11.49 3.99 -5.44
C ARG A 69 -12.98 4.00 -5.72
N SER A 70 -13.62 2.85 -5.53
CA SER A 70 -15.08 2.72 -5.66
C SER A 70 -15.83 3.56 -4.63
N LEU A 71 -15.34 3.58 -3.38
CA LEU A 71 -15.93 4.38 -2.30
C LEU A 71 -15.91 5.87 -2.61
N LEU A 72 -14.77 6.36 -3.11
CA LEU A 72 -14.54 7.78 -3.40
C LEU A 72 -15.09 8.21 -4.76
N GLN A 73 -15.59 7.27 -5.57
CA GLN A 73 -15.99 7.50 -6.96
C GLN A 73 -14.88 8.24 -7.75
N ALA A 74 -13.63 7.89 -7.45
CA ALA A 74 -12.47 8.52 -8.04
C ALA A 74 -12.22 7.98 -9.45
N ASN A 75 -11.87 8.87 -10.38
CA ASN A 75 -11.47 8.47 -11.73
C ASN A 75 -10.06 7.85 -11.74
N ASP A 76 -9.73 7.18 -12.84
CA ASP A 76 -8.49 6.44 -12.99
C ASP A 76 -7.22 7.31 -12.88
N ASN A 77 -7.32 8.60 -13.18
CA ASN A 77 -6.19 9.53 -13.14
C ASN A 77 -5.95 10.16 -11.75
N THR A 78 -6.84 9.90 -10.79
CA THR A 78 -6.69 10.38 -9.41
C THR A 78 -5.91 9.37 -8.59
N ALA A 79 -4.78 9.74 -8.03
CA ALA A 79 -4.04 8.90 -7.09
C ALA A 79 -4.73 8.90 -5.71
N ILE A 80 -4.88 7.74 -5.10
CA ILE A 80 -5.47 7.59 -3.77
C ILE A 80 -4.40 7.11 -2.80
N MET A 81 -4.12 7.91 -1.77
CA MET A 81 -3.10 7.62 -0.78
C MET A 81 -3.71 7.47 0.62
N ALA A 82 -3.24 6.47 1.36
CA ALA A 82 -3.63 6.27 2.74
C ALA A 82 -2.77 7.09 3.71
N ILE A 83 -3.32 7.45 4.88
CA ILE A 83 -2.55 7.96 6.01
C ILE A 83 -2.20 6.80 6.93
N ASN A 84 -0.91 6.56 7.15
CA ASN A 84 -0.42 5.54 8.07
C ASN A 84 -0.09 6.15 9.43
N TYR A 85 -0.83 5.74 10.46
CA TYR A 85 -0.71 6.21 11.85
C TYR A 85 0.20 5.36 12.74
N GLY A 86 0.61 4.21 12.28
CA GLY A 86 1.35 3.28 13.13
C GLY A 86 2.19 2.28 12.33
N PRO A 87 2.73 1.28 12.99
CA PRO A 87 3.50 0.21 12.37
C PRO A 87 2.55 -0.78 11.67
N TYR A 88 1.80 -0.29 10.69
CA TYR A 88 1.02 -1.14 9.82
C TYR A 88 1.94 -1.78 8.77
N ASP A 89 1.64 -3.03 8.47
CA ASP A 89 2.24 -3.76 7.37
C ASP A 89 1.97 -3.02 6.04
N GLU A 90 2.95 -2.95 5.15
CA GLU A 90 2.77 -2.30 3.83
C GLU A 90 1.60 -2.90 3.04
N ASP A 91 1.29 -4.17 3.30
CA ASP A 91 0.14 -4.86 2.72
C ASP A 91 -1.23 -4.27 3.06
N ALA A 92 -1.34 -3.58 4.19
CA ALA A 92 -2.57 -2.90 4.59
C ALA A 92 -2.96 -1.78 3.61
N PHE A 93 -2.02 -1.34 2.77
CA PHE A 93 -2.21 -0.23 1.83
C PHE A 93 -2.20 -0.64 0.36
N ARG A 94 -2.29 -1.94 0.04
CA ARG A 94 -2.26 -2.44 -1.36
C ARG A 94 -3.39 -1.93 -2.24
N SER A 95 -4.54 -1.62 -1.67
CA SER A 95 -5.67 -1.03 -2.40
C SER A 95 -5.53 0.46 -2.67
N TYR A 96 -4.41 1.06 -2.24
CA TYR A 96 -4.08 2.47 -2.43
C TYR A 96 -2.89 2.61 -3.40
N ASP A 97 -2.79 3.73 -4.08
CA ASP A 97 -1.66 4.05 -4.95
C ASP A 97 -0.38 4.42 -4.16
N GLY A 98 -0.48 4.48 -2.83
CA GLY A 98 0.61 4.68 -1.88
C GLY A 98 0.11 5.09 -0.50
N TYR A 99 1.04 5.40 0.39
CA TYR A 99 0.70 5.88 1.74
C TYR A 99 1.67 6.95 2.24
N ILE A 100 1.21 7.79 3.16
CA ILE A 100 2.01 8.75 3.91
C ILE A 100 1.97 8.36 5.38
N SER A 101 3.12 8.16 6.01
CA SER A 101 3.20 7.94 7.44
C SER A 101 3.24 9.29 8.18
N ILE A 102 2.59 9.37 9.35
CA ILE A 102 2.69 10.52 10.25
C ILE A 102 4.12 10.77 10.76
N PHE A 103 5.04 9.81 10.58
CA PHE A 103 6.46 9.91 10.91
C PHE A 103 7.32 10.35 9.72
N ASN A 104 6.73 10.57 8.54
CA ASN A 104 7.48 10.99 7.37
C ASN A 104 7.95 12.45 7.52
N THR A 105 9.19 12.70 7.08
CA THR A 105 9.66 14.06 6.89
C THR A 105 8.97 14.71 5.68
N ARG A 106 9.08 16.03 5.55
CA ARG A 106 8.54 16.76 4.40
C ARG A 106 9.05 16.17 3.07
N GLU A 107 10.36 15.93 2.95
CA GLU A 107 11.00 15.42 1.74
C GLU A 107 10.47 14.01 1.39
N GLN A 108 10.21 13.19 2.40
CA GLN A 108 9.62 11.86 2.20
C GLN A 108 8.17 11.97 1.72
N ILE A 109 7.38 12.90 2.26
CA ILE A 109 6.00 13.16 1.82
C ILE A 109 6.01 13.58 0.35
N GLU A 110 6.82 14.55 -0.04
CA GLU A 110 6.93 15.05 -1.43
C GLU A 110 7.32 13.94 -2.40
N LYS A 111 8.29 13.11 -2.02
CA LYS A 111 8.73 11.96 -2.82
C LYS A 111 7.59 10.95 -3.03
N ARG A 112 6.82 10.64 -1.98
CA ARG A 112 5.70 9.70 -2.04
C ARG A 112 4.54 10.25 -2.87
N LEU A 113 4.20 11.53 -2.74
CA LEU A 113 3.19 12.19 -3.56
C LEU A 113 3.56 12.16 -5.05
N SER A 114 4.84 12.45 -5.36
CA SER A 114 5.34 12.44 -6.74
C SER A 114 5.36 11.02 -7.34
N ALA A 115 5.63 10.00 -6.53
CA ALA A 115 5.61 8.61 -6.97
C ALA A 115 4.17 8.14 -7.26
N ALA A 116 3.20 8.48 -6.41
CA ALA A 116 1.80 8.10 -6.60
C ALA A 116 1.21 8.67 -7.90
N LEU A 117 1.60 9.89 -8.28
CA LEU A 117 1.18 10.49 -9.56
C LEU A 117 1.73 9.75 -10.77
N LYS A 118 2.94 9.21 -10.70
CA LYS A 118 3.52 8.40 -11.77
C LYS A 118 2.79 7.06 -11.89
N ASN A 119 2.51 6.43 -10.77
CA ASN A 119 1.78 5.16 -10.73
C ASN A 119 0.34 5.28 -11.25
N SER A 120 -0.31 6.43 -11.06
CA SER A 120 -1.66 6.67 -11.61
C SER A 120 -1.65 7.00 -13.11
N SER A 121 -0.57 7.58 -13.64
CA SER A 121 -0.43 7.93 -15.06
C SER A 121 0.21 6.80 -15.89
N GLU A 122 1.05 6.01 -15.28
CA GLU A 122 1.57 4.76 -15.78
C GLU A 122 0.82 3.65 -15.02
N LYS A 123 -0.36 3.27 -15.49
CA LYS A 123 -0.86 1.92 -15.30
C LYS A 123 0.04 1.00 -16.15
N GLU A 124 1.33 0.98 -15.88
CA GLU A 124 2.04 -0.29 -15.90
C GLU A 124 1.29 -1.12 -14.88
N THR A 125 0.52 -2.04 -15.42
CA THR A 125 -0.02 -3.19 -14.72
C THR A 125 0.97 -3.52 -13.61
N TYR A 126 0.64 -3.16 -12.34
CA TYR A 126 1.06 -4.02 -11.26
C TYR A 126 0.54 -5.35 -11.72
N ASP A 127 1.48 -6.11 -12.19
CA ASP A 127 1.29 -7.44 -12.65
C ASP A 127 0.50 -8.12 -11.52
N ASP A 128 -0.82 -8.25 -11.73
CA ASP A 128 -1.70 -9.14 -11.00
C ASP A 128 -1.34 -10.57 -11.47
N SER A 129 -0.03 -10.74 -11.76
CA SER A 129 0.56 -12.03 -11.84
C SER A 129 0.50 -12.56 -10.42
N ASN A 130 -0.26 -13.63 -10.25
CA ASN A 130 -0.14 -14.57 -9.13
C ASN A 130 1.31 -15.08 -8.97
N GLU A 131 2.28 -14.43 -9.60
CA GLU A 131 3.68 -14.77 -9.56
C GLU A 131 4.34 -14.18 -8.31
N LEU A 132 5.00 -15.06 -7.59
CA LEU A 132 5.79 -14.67 -6.44
C LEU A 132 7.01 -13.84 -6.89
N SER A 133 7.29 -12.74 -6.20
CA SER A 133 8.54 -12.00 -6.38
C SER A 133 9.74 -12.92 -6.08
N VAL A 134 10.94 -12.51 -6.51
CA VAL A 134 12.18 -13.24 -6.20
C VAL A 134 12.30 -13.50 -4.69
N ARG A 135 12.03 -12.48 -3.88
CA ARG A 135 12.11 -12.58 -2.42
C ARG A 135 11.05 -13.51 -1.82
N GLU A 136 9.83 -13.48 -2.33
CA GLU A 136 8.77 -14.37 -1.90
C GLU A 136 9.07 -15.84 -2.28
N ARG A 137 9.70 -16.09 -3.43
CA ARG A 137 10.15 -17.43 -3.82
C ARG A 137 11.22 -17.96 -2.88
N GLU A 138 12.22 -17.14 -2.51
CA GLU A 138 13.26 -17.51 -1.55
C GLU A 138 12.68 -17.87 -0.18
N ILE A 139 11.76 -17.05 0.32
CA ILE A 139 11.11 -17.30 1.61
C ILE A 139 10.18 -18.50 1.54
N LEU A 140 9.43 -18.68 0.44
CA LEU A 140 8.62 -19.89 0.23
C LEU A 140 9.48 -21.15 0.24
N THR A 141 10.64 -21.15 -0.41
CA THR A 141 11.59 -22.24 -0.41
C THR A 141 12.08 -22.58 1.01
N ALA A 142 12.42 -21.56 1.79
CA ALA A 142 12.82 -21.76 3.18
C ALA A 142 11.69 -22.30 4.07
N VAL A 143 10.45 -21.80 3.87
CA VAL A 143 9.25 -22.33 4.56
C VAL A 143 8.99 -23.79 4.19
N ALA A 144 9.11 -24.12 2.93
CA ALA A 144 8.89 -25.49 2.42
C ALA A 144 9.96 -26.46 2.92
N LYS A 145 11.20 -26.00 3.17
CA LYS A 145 12.28 -26.75 3.86
C LYS A 145 12.07 -26.88 5.37
N GLY A 146 10.93 -26.44 5.90
CA GLY A 146 10.58 -26.57 7.31
C GLY A 146 11.25 -25.56 8.25
N LYS A 147 11.88 -24.51 7.75
CA LYS A 147 12.52 -23.49 8.58
C LYS A 147 11.49 -22.68 9.37
N THR A 148 11.83 -22.38 10.62
CA THR A 148 11.05 -21.50 11.48
C THR A 148 11.18 -20.04 11.03
N ASN A 149 10.23 -19.19 11.43
CA ASN A 149 10.31 -17.75 11.12
C ASN A 149 11.60 -17.10 11.65
N LYS A 150 12.14 -17.60 12.76
CA LYS A 150 13.39 -17.10 13.33
C LYS A 150 14.60 -17.47 12.45
N GLU A 151 14.69 -18.72 12.02
CA GLU A 151 15.77 -19.18 11.15
C GLU A 151 15.74 -18.46 9.79
N ILE A 152 14.55 -18.22 9.24
CA ILE A 152 14.36 -17.45 8.01
C ILE A 152 14.81 -16.00 8.22
N ALA A 153 14.43 -15.38 9.34
CA ALA A 153 14.81 -14.01 9.67
C ALA A 153 16.34 -13.86 9.77
N ASP A 154 16.99 -14.80 10.45
CA ASP A 154 18.45 -14.83 10.62
C ASP A 154 19.16 -15.06 9.28
N GLU A 155 18.71 -16.01 8.46
CA GLU A 155 19.29 -16.35 7.16
C GLU A 155 19.22 -15.18 6.16
N PHE A 156 18.09 -14.49 6.16
CA PHE A 156 17.85 -13.40 5.20
C PHE A 156 18.16 -12.00 5.74
N ASN A 157 18.67 -11.88 6.97
CA ASN A 157 18.98 -10.60 7.63
C ASN A 157 17.77 -9.64 7.67
N ILE A 158 16.59 -10.15 8.04
CA ILE A 158 15.33 -9.40 8.17
C ILE A 158 14.68 -9.65 9.53
N SER A 159 13.69 -8.85 9.91
CA SER A 159 12.97 -9.10 11.15
C SER A 159 12.02 -10.31 11.04
N ILE A 160 11.71 -10.96 12.18
CA ILE A 160 10.71 -12.03 12.23
C ILE A 160 9.34 -11.52 11.72
N HIS A 161 9.00 -10.27 12.02
CA HIS A 161 7.78 -9.63 11.53
C HIS A 161 7.75 -9.52 10.00
N THR A 162 8.88 -9.19 9.39
CA THR A 162 9.02 -9.15 7.93
C THR A 162 8.82 -10.53 7.31
N VAL A 163 9.32 -11.60 7.95
CA VAL A 163 9.09 -12.99 7.49
C VAL A 163 7.61 -13.34 7.56
N ILE A 164 6.92 -12.99 8.66
CA ILE A 164 5.48 -13.24 8.83
C ILE A 164 4.68 -12.53 7.73
N SER A 165 5.04 -11.29 7.40
CA SER A 165 4.43 -10.52 6.33
C SER A 165 4.60 -11.18 4.97
N HIS A 166 5.83 -11.58 4.62
CA HIS A 166 6.06 -12.30 3.36
C HIS A 166 5.27 -13.61 3.27
N ARG A 167 5.19 -14.40 4.37
CA ARG A 167 4.40 -15.64 4.39
C ARG A 167 2.91 -15.38 4.15
N LYS A 168 2.37 -14.32 4.75
CA LYS A 168 0.98 -13.91 4.55
C LYS A 168 0.73 -13.52 3.09
N ASN A 169 1.65 -12.77 2.47
CA ASN A 169 1.59 -12.37 1.08
C ASN A 169 1.63 -13.56 0.12
N ILE A 170 2.57 -14.49 0.36
CA ILE A 170 2.68 -15.72 -0.39
C ILE A 170 1.36 -16.51 -0.32
N SER A 171 0.81 -16.68 0.89
CA SER A 171 -0.47 -17.37 1.09
C SER A 171 -1.62 -16.67 0.35
N HIS A 172 -1.66 -15.36 0.35
CA HIS A 172 -2.68 -14.58 -0.34
C HIS A 172 -2.57 -14.70 -1.86
N LYS A 173 -1.35 -14.50 -2.42
CA LYS A 173 -1.09 -14.60 -3.86
C LYS A 173 -1.41 -15.99 -4.42
N LEU A 174 -1.08 -17.04 -3.67
CA LEU A 174 -1.28 -18.42 -4.10
C LEU A 174 -2.66 -19.00 -3.75
N GLY A 175 -3.41 -18.32 -2.87
CA GLY A 175 -4.67 -18.89 -2.31
C GLY A 175 -4.44 -20.09 -1.41
N ILE A 176 -3.20 -20.30 -0.91
CA ILE A 176 -2.80 -21.48 -0.15
C ILE A 176 -2.46 -21.09 1.29
N ASN A 177 -3.23 -21.60 2.26
CA ASN A 177 -3.08 -21.23 3.68
C ASN A 177 -2.35 -22.30 4.53
N SER A 178 -2.07 -23.49 3.99
CA SER A 178 -1.39 -24.56 4.72
C SER A 178 0.07 -24.69 4.32
N ILE A 179 0.94 -24.98 5.28
CA ILE A 179 2.38 -25.23 5.01
C ILE A 179 2.54 -26.39 4.02
N ALA A 180 1.78 -27.48 4.19
CA ALA A 180 1.81 -28.62 3.27
C ALA A 180 1.44 -28.19 1.83
N GLY A 181 0.41 -27.36 1.67
CA GLY A 181 0.03 -26.84 0.36
C GLY A 181 1.12 -25.94 -0.25
N LEU A 182 1.77 -25.10 0.54
CA LEU A 182 2.89 -24.28 0.10
C LEU A 182 4.10 -25.12 -0.31
N THR A 183 4.37 -26.21 0.42
CA THR A 183 5.44 -27.17 0.07
C THR A 183 5.15 -27.86 -1.26
N ILE A 184 3.92 -28.36 -1.45
CA ILE A 184 3.51 -28.98 -2.73
C ILE A 184 3.64 -27.97 -3.88
N TYR A 185 3.21 -26.73 -3.69
CA TYR A 185 3.36 -25.70 -4.69
C TYR A 185 4.84 -25.44 -5.05
N ALA A 186 5.73 -25.37 -4.04
CA ALA A 186 7.15 -25.15 -4.26
C ALA A 186 7.80 -26.29 -5.09
N VAL A 187 7.44 -27.55 -4.80
CA VAL A 187 7.92 -28.70 -5.57
C VAL A 187 7.37 -28.70 -7.00
N MET A 188 6.07 -28.47 -7.18
CA MET A 188 5.44 -28.46 -8.51
C MET A 188 6.00 -27.35 -9.42
N ASN A 189 6.41 -26.22 -8.85
CA ASN A 189 7.00 -25.10 -9.58
C ASN A 189 8.53 -25.13 -9.61
N LYS A 190 9.16 -26.27 -9.27
CA LYS A 190 10.62 -26.48 -9.29
C LYS A 190 11.41 -25.46 -8.45
N LEU A 191 10.81 -24.96 -7.39
CA LEU A 191 11.48 -24.12 -6.40
C LEU A 191 12.23 -24.97 -5.37
N LEU A 192 11.91 -26.27 -5.30
CA LEU A 192 12.53 -27.30 -4.47
C LEU A 192 12.57 -28.61 -5.23
N ASP A 193 13.67 -29.32 -5.13
CA ASP A 193 13.76 -30.70 -5.58
C ASP A 193 13.30 -31.66 -4.47
N VAL A 194 12.73 -32.81 -4.86
CA VAL A 194 12.26 -33.84 -3.90
C VAL A 194 13.43 -34.39 -3.08
N GLU A 195 14.65 -34.25 -3.56
CA GLU A 195 15.89 -34.66 -2.88
C GLU A 195 16.37 -33.67 -1.81
N ASP A 196 15.69 -32.51 -1.67
CA ASP A 196 15.99 -31.47 -0.66
C ASP A 196 15.36 -31.73 0.74
N PHE A 197 14.69 -32.87 0.94
CA PHE A 197 13.99 -33.27 2.19
C PHE A 197 14.71 -34.32 2.99
#